data_b6e2a4bf3921f19c0f5c3772191f12f5
#
_entry.id   b6e2a4bf3921f19c0f5c3772191f12f5
#
_cell.length_a   1.000
_cell.length_b   1.000
_cell.length_c   1.000
_cell.angle_alpha   90.00
_cell.angle_beta   90.00
_cell.angle_gamma   90.00
#
_symmetry.space_group_name_H-M   'P 1'
#
loop_
_entity.id
_entity.type
_entity.pdbx_description
1 polymer ?
#
loop_
_entity_poly.entity_id
_entity_poly.type
_entity_poly.pdbx_seq_one_letter_code
_entity_poly.pdbx_strand_id
1 'polypeptide(L)'
;MGILTRFTDIMKSNINALLDKCEDPAKMIDQTLRDLREDLAEVKKETANIIADAKSADRQVQECEDEIAKYTTAAQNALKAGNEDDARTLIAKKQQYESNLVSYKKHKNLLMPMLIKCVKCMIN
;
A
#
# COMPACT_ATOMS: atom_id res chain seq x y z
N MET A 1 -2.96 -16.38 1.40
CA MET A 1 -4.01 -17.27 0.96
C MET A 1 -4.47 -18.27 2.03
N GLY A 2 -3.87 -18.25 3.18
CA GLY A 2 -4.10 -19.23 4.19
C GLY A 2 -5.46 -19.18 4.87
N ILE A 3 -5.87 -18.01 5.37
CA ILE A 3 -7.05 -17.90 6.27
C ILE A 3 -8.36 -18.15 5.53
N LEU A 4 -8.58 -17.49 4.40
CA LEU A 4 -9.85 -17.61 3.67
C LEU A 4 -10.04 -19.00 3.08
N THR A 5 -8.97 -19.60 2.56
CA THR A 5 -9.01 -20.95 2.00
C THR A 5 -9.29 -21.97 3.11
N ARG A 6 -8.57 -21.89 4.23
CA ARG A 6 -8.78 -22.77 5.39
C ARG A 6 -10.18 -22.62 5.98
N PHE A 7 -10.64 -21.38 6.15
CA PHE A 7 -11.97 -21.09 6.65
C PHE A 7 -13.06 -21.65 5.73
N THR A 8 -12.91 -21.47 4.43
CA THR A 8 -13.84 -22.01 3.43
C THR A 8 -13.84 -23.53 3.45
N ASP A 9 -12.67 -24.16 3.56
CA ASP A 9 -12.55 -25.62 3.63
C ASP A 9 -13.21 -26.16 4.90
N ILE A 10 -13.01 -25.51 6.04
CA ILE A 10 -13.66 -25.88 7.30
C ILE A 10 -15.18 -25.73 7.20
N MET A 11 -15.68 -24.64 6.61
CA MET A 11 -17.12 -24.40 6.48
C MET A 11 -17.78 -25.34 5.47
N LYS A 12 -17.08 -25.74 4.41
CA LYS A 12 -17.58 -26.72 3.44
C LYS A 12 -17.52 -28.16 3.95
N SER A 13 -16.60 -28.44 4.85
CA SER A 13 -16.49 -29.77 5.46
C SER A 13 -17.60 -29.95 6.48
N ASN A 14 -18.12 -31.17 6.58
CA ASN A 14 -18.97 -31.55 7.71
C ASN A 14 -18.11 -31.57 8.96
N ILE A 15 -18.30 -30.59 9.85
CA ILE A 15 -17.54 -30.44 11.09
C ILE A 15 -17.62 -31.70 11.95
N ASN A 16 -18.78 -32.32 12.03
CA ASN A 16 -18.96 -33.55 12.79
C ASN A 16 -18.12 -34.69 12.23
N ALA A 17 -18.11 -34.87 10.91
CA ALA A 17 -17.31 -35.89 10.26
C ALA A 17 -15.80 -35.63 10.47
N LEU A 18 -15.38 -34.38 10.45
CA LEU A 18 -13.99 -33.98 10.67
C LEU A 18 -13.57 -34.25 12.12
N LEU A 19 -14.42 -33.91 13.08
CA LEU A 19 -14.16 -34.16 14.51
C LEU A 19 -14.15 -35.66 14.84
N ASP A 20 -15.01 -36.45 14.21
CA ASP A 20 -15.05 -37.92 14.39
C ASP A 20 -13.78 -38.63 13.90
N LYS A 21 -13.10 -38.05 12.90
CA LYS A 21 -11.83 -38.56 12.37
C LYS A 21 -10.62 -38.19 13.22
N CYS A 22 -10.76 -37.28 14.17
CA CYS A 22 -9.67 -36.81 15.00
C CYS A 22 -9.58 -37.60 16.31
N GLU A 23 -8.39 -38.02 16.67
CA GLU A 23 -8.13 -38.71 17.96
C GLU A 23 -8.34 -37.73 19.14
N ASP A 24 -7.97 -36.47 18.97
CA ASP A 24 -8.13 -35.41 19.97
C ASP A 24 -8.72 -34.14 19.34
N PRO A 25 -10.06 -34.01 19.32
CA PRO A 25 -10.73 -32.82 18.75
C PRO A 25 -10.35 -31.52 19.44
N ALA A 26 -10.15 -31.52 20.75
CA ALA A 26 -9.76 -30.33 21.50
C ALA A 26 -8.39 -29.81 21.06
N LYS A 27 -7.44 -30.72 20.88
CA LYS A 27 -6.09 -30.36 20.39
C LYS A 27 -6.13 -29.80 18.97
N MET A 28 -6.96 -30.36 18.09
CA MET A 28 -7.13 -29.87 16.73
C MET A 28 -7.72 -28.47 16.73
N ILE A 29 -8.71 -28.20 17.56
CA ILE A 29 -9.34 -26.87 17.69
C ILE A 29 -8.30 -25.86 18.19
N ASP A 30 -7.53 -26.22 19.23
CA ASP A 30 -6.48 -25.34 19.75
C ASP A 30 -5.41 -25.02 18.71
N GLN A 31 -4.99 -26.02 17.93
CA GLN A 31 -4.01 -25.82 16.87
C GLN A 31 -4.57 -24.91 15.77
N THR A 32 -5.81 -25.12 15.36
CA THR A 32 -6.49 -24.29 14.35
C THR A 32 -6.61 -22.84 14.83
N LEU A 33 -6.95 -22.63 16.09
CA LEU A 33 -7.03 -21.28 16.68
C LEU A 33 -5.68 -20.59 16.72
N ARG A 34 -4.61 -21.31 17.04
CA ARG A 34 -3.25 -20.75 16.99
C ARG A 34 -2.87 -20.35 15.58
N ASP A 35 -3.11 -21.21 14.60
CA ASP A 35 -2.81 -20.94 13.19
C ASP A 35 -3.59 -19.72 12.70
N LEU A 36 -4.86 -19.59 13.05
CA LEU A 36 -5.69 -18.43 12.71
C LEU A 36 -5.18 -17.14 13.34
N ARG A 37 -4.73 -17.19 14.60
CA ARG A 37 -4.13 -16.04 15.28
C ARG A 37 -2.83 -15.60 14.62
N GLU A 38 -1.97 -16.54 14.25
CA GLU A 38 -0.73 -16.26 13.53
C GLU A 38 -1.01 -15.63 12.16
N ASP A 39 -1.93 -16.21 11.40
CA ASP A 39 -2.33 -15.70 10.10
C ASP A 39 -2.93 -14.30 10.20
N LEU A 40 -3.76 -14.05 11.23
CA LEU A 40 -4.33 -12.72 11.47
C LEU A 40 -3.26 -11.69 11.83
N ALA A 41 -2.28 -12.06 12.64
CA ALA A 41 -1.16 -11.18 12.98
C ALA A 41 -0.34 -10.83 11.73
N GLU A 42 -0.10 -11.79 10.85
CA GLU A 42 0.59 -11.58 9.58
C GLU A 42 -0.19 -10.61 8.67
N VAL A 43 -1.50 -10.80 8.50
CA VAL A 43 -2.36 -9.92 7.71
C VAL A 43 -2.36 -8.50 8.28
N LYS A 44 -2.43 -8.34 9.59
CA LYS A 44 -2.34 -7.02 10.25
C LYS A 44 -1.01 -6.34 9.97
N LYS A 45 0.09 -7.09 10.02
CA LYS A 45 1.43 -6.59 9.73
C LYS A 45 1.55 -6.13 8.27
N GLU A 46 1.11 -6.95 7.33
CA GLU A 46 1.11 -6.61 5.90
C GLU A 46 0.25 -5.38 5.61
N THR A 47 -0.93 -5.30 6.22
CA THR A 47 -1.82 -4.14 6.08
C THR A 47 -1.16 -2.87 6.61
N ALA A 48 -0.51 -2.93 7.77
CA ALA A 48 0.22 -1.79 8.32
C ALA A 48 1.35 -1.34 7.40
N ASN A 49 2.07 -2.27 6.78
CA ASN A 49 3.12 -1.96 5.81
C ASN A 49 2.56 -1.27 4.57
N ILE A 50 1.45 -1.74 4.03
CA ILE A 50 0.78 -1.13 2.87
C ILE A 50 0.27 0.28 3.20
N ILE A 51 -0.27 0.50 4.39
CA ILE A 51 -0.71 1.82 4.85
C ILE A 51 0.50 2.77 4.94
N ALA A 52 1.62 2.30 5.50
CA ALA A 52 2.85 3.09 5.57
C ALA A 52 3.38 3.44 4.18
N ASP A 53 3.38 2.49 3.25
CA ASP A 53 3.79 2.72 1.85
C ASP A 53 2.88 3.71 1.15
N ALA A 54 1.56 3.61 1.37
CA ALA A 54 0.59 4.55 0.79
C ALA A 54 0.80 5.97 1.31
N LYS A 55 1.06 6.14 2.60
CA LYS A 55 1.37 7.46 3.20
C LYS A 55 2.69 8.01 2.67
N SER A 56 3.70 7.17 2.53
CA SER A 56 4.99 7.57 1.95
C SER A 56 4.83 8.01 0.50
N ALA A 57 4.08 7.27 -0.31
CA ALA A 57 3.79 7.61 -1.70
C ALA A 57 3.03 8.94 -1.81
N ASP A 58 2.06 9.19 -0.95
CA ASP A 58 1.30 10.44 -0.90
C ASP A 58 2.21 11.63 -0.56
N ARG A 59 3.10 11.46 0.41
CA ARG A 59 4.09 12.48 0.77
C ARG A 59 5.04 12.78 -0.39
N GLN A 60 5.54 11.75 -1.08
CA GLN A 60 6.40 11.94 -2.24
C GLN A 60 5.73 12.72 -3.36
N VAL A 61 4.46 12.43 -3.63
CA VAL A 61 3.66 13.19 -4.60
C VAL A 61 3.55 14.65 -4.18
N GLN A 62 3.25 14.91 -2.92
CA GLN A 62 3.11 16.26 -2.40
C GLN A 62 4.43 17.05 -2.45
N GLU A 63 5.53 16.43 -2.04
CA GLU A 63 6.87 17.04 -2.11
C GLU A 63 7.24 17.40 -3.55
N CYS A 64 6.95 16.51 -4.52
CA CYS A 64 7.18 16.81 -5.94
C CYS A 64 6.33 17.98 -6.45
N GLU A 65 5.07 18.03 -6.08
CA GLU A 65 4.17 19.13 -6.46
C GLU A 65 4.67 20.46 -5.88
N ASP A 66 5.11 20.48 -4.62
CA ASP A 66 5.67 21.65 -3.98
C ASP A 66 6.96 22.12 -4.66
N GLU A 67 7.86 21.20 -5.01
CA GLU A 67 9.08 21.51 -5.74
C GLU A 67 8.81 22.05 -7.14
N ILE A 68 7.85 21.48 -7.86
CA ILE A 68 7.41 21.99 -9.17
C ILE A 68 6.91 23.41 -9.05
N ALA A 69 6.10 23.74 -8.04
CA ALA A 69 5.61 25.08 -7.80
C ALA A 69 6.75 26.06 -7.50
N LYS A 70 7.71 25.66 -6.67
CA LYS A 70 8.90 26.47 -6.37
C LYS A 70 9.72 26.78 -7.63
N TYR A 71 10.03 25.77 -8.44
CA TYR A 71 10.81 25.95 -9.66
C TYR A 71 10.06 26.76 -10.71
N THR A 72 8.74 26.64 -10.79
CA THR A 72 7.91 27.46 -11.67
C THR A 72 8.00 28.93 -11.28
N THR A 73 7.85 29.25 -10.00
CA THR A 73 7.96 30.61 -9.49
C THR A 73 9.37 31.18 -9.69
N ALA A 74 10.40 30.38 -9.38
CA ALA A 74 11.79 30.78 -9.56
C ALA A 74 12.12 31.05 -11.03
N ALA A 75 11.64 30.21 -11.96
CA ALA A 75 11.83 30.40 -13.39
C ALA A 75 11.15 31.68 -13.90
N GLN A 76 9.94 31.96 -13.44
CA GLN A 76 9.22 33.19 -13.76
C GLN A 76 9.98 34.44 -13.27
N ASN A 77 10.51 34.39 -12.07
CA ASN A 77 11.30 35.47 -11.49
C ASN A 77 12.61 35.68 -12.25
N ALA A 78 13.28 34.59 -12.65
CA ALA A 78 14.50 34.65 -13.45
C ALA A 78 14.24 35.30 -14.83
N LEU A 79 13.14 34.94 -15.47
CA LEU A 79 12.73 35.57 -16.75
C LEU A 79 12.43 37.05 -16.59
N LYS A 80 11.75 37.46 -15.52
CA LYS A 80 11.48 38.86 -15.22
C LYS A 80 12.77 39.66 -14.96
N ALA A 81 13.77 39.02 -14.39
CA ALA A 81 15.08 39.61 -14.13
C ALA A 81 16.01 39.60 -15.37
N GLY A 82 15.60 38.97 -16.48
CA GLY A 82 16.38 38.86 -17.70
C GLY A 82 17.44 37.78 -17.73
N ASN A 83 17.46 36.88 -16.75
CA ASN A 83 18.40 35.75 -16.66
C ASN A 83 17.85 34.51 -17.37
N GLU A 84 18.01 34.46 -18.70
CA GLU A 84 17.49 33.35 -19.51
C GLU A 84 18.16 32.02 -19.19
N ASP A 85 19.47 32.02 -18.93
CA ASP A 85 20.23 30.78 -18.63
C ASP A 85 19.78 30.14 -17.32
N ASP A 86 19.55 30.95 -16.29
CA ASP A 86 19.02 30.46 -15.01
C ASP A 86 17.60 29.95 -15.19
N ALA A 87 16.76 30.63 -15.95
CA ALA A 87 15.41 30.19 -16.26
C ALA A 87 15.39 28.85 -16.97
N ARG A 88 16.27 28.63 -17.94
CA ARG A 88 16.40 27.33 -18.65
C ARG A 88 16.80 26.21 -17.71
N THR A 89 17.76 26.45 -16.83
CA THR A 89 18.20 25.47 -15.83
C THR A 89 17.06 25.11 -14.87
N LEU A 90 16.29 26.10 -14.42
CA LEU A 90 15.16 25.89 -13.52
C LEU A 90 14.02 25.13 -14.19
N ILE A 91 13.75 25.41 -15.47
CA ILE A 91 12.75 24.70 -16.27
C ILE A 91 13.17 23.24 -16.48
N ALA A 92 14.46 22.98 -16.72
CA ALA A 92 14.97 21.61 -16.85
C ALA A 92 14.78 20.81 -15.57
N LYS A 93 15.05 21.40 -14.41
CA LYS A 93 14.78 20.79 -13.11
C LYS A 93 13.30 20.54 -12.88
N LYS A 94 12.46 21.51 -13.24
CA LYS A 94 11.00 21.37 -13.17
C LYS A 94 10.52 20.16 -13.97
N GLN A 95 10.99 20.01 -15.21
CA GLN A 95 10.63 18.87 -16.07
C GLN A 95 11.04 17.53 -15.46
N GLN A 96 12.20 17.49 -14.80
CA GLN A 96 12.65 16.29 -14.09
C GLN A 96 11.69 15.92 -12.94
N TYR A 97 11.27 16.91 -12.15
CA TYR A 97 10.28 16.68 -11.08
C TYR A 97 8.91 16.30 -11.63
N GLU A 98 8.49 16.88 -12.75
CA GLU A 98 7.23 16.49 -13.43
C GLU A 98 7.26 15.03 -13.87
N SER A 99 8.37 14.56 -14.42
CA SER A 99 8.57 13.15 -14.79
C SER A 99 8.51 12.24 -13.56
N ASN A 100 9.20 12.62 -12.49
CA ASN A 100 9.15 11.88 -11.23
C ASN A 100 7.74 11.86 -10.64
N LEU A 101 7.01 12.96 -10.74
CA LEU A 101 5.62 13.08 -10.26
C LEU A 101 4.71 12.05 -10.95
N VAL A 102 4.83 11.91 -12.26
CA VAL A 102 4.07 10.90 -13.03
C VAL A 102 4.34 9.49 -12.49
N SER A 103 5.61 9.16 -12.24
CA SER A 103 6.00 7.86 -11.66
C SER A 103 5.43 7.66 -10.26
N TYR A 104 5.49 8.67 -9.39
CA TYR A 104 4.97 8.60 -8.03
C TYR A 104 3.45 8.48 -8.00
N LYS A 105 2.73 9.20 -8.85
CA LYS A 105 1.27 9.09 -8.98
C LYS A 105 0.86 7.70 -9.46
N LYS A 106 1.59 7.15 -10.42
CA LYS A 106 1.35 5.78 -10.89
C LYS A 106 1.54 4.75 -9.76
N HIS A 107 2.61 4.89 -8.99
CA HIS A 107 2.86 4.02 -7.84
C HIS A 107 1.76 4.14 -6.78
N LYS A 108 1.35 5.37 -6.44
CA LYS A 108 0.23 5.63 -5.52
C LYS A 108 -1.06 4.97 -6.02
N ASN A 109 -1.38 5.10 -7.30
CA ASN A 109 -2.57 4.49 -7.89
C ASN A 109 -2.54 2.96 -7.86
N LEU A 110 -1.36 2.34 -7.91
CA LEU A 110 -1.20 0.89 -7.78
C LEU A 110 -1.37 0.42 -6.33
N LEU A 111 -0.99 1.25 -5.34
CA LEU A 111 -1.12 0.91 -3.92
C LEU A 111 -2.56 1.01 -3.41
N MET A 112 -3.38 1.93 -3.93
CA MET A 112 -4.75 2.14 -3.46
C MET A 112 -5.65 0.91 -3.59
N PRO A 113 -5.68 0.17 -4.73
CA PRO A 113 -6.45 -1.06 -4.82
C PRO A 113 -5.99 -2.14 -3.84
N MET A 114 -4.69 -2.24 -3.61
CA MET A 114 -4.13 -3.19 -2.64
C MET A 114 -4.59 -2.87 -1.22
N LEU A 115 -4.58 -1.59 -0.85
CA LEU A 115 -5.04 -1.10 0.45
C LEU A 115 -6.53 -1.39 0.65
N ILE A 116 -7.36 -1.15 -0.35
CA ILE A 116 -8.80 -1.42 -0.31
C ILE A 116 -9.07 -2.92 -0.10
N LYS A 117 -8.35 -3.78 -0.81
CA LYS A 117 -8.46 -5.24 -0.63
C LYS A 117 -8.09 -5.68 0.78
N CYS A 118 -6.99 -5.17 1.32
CA CYS A 118 -6.55 -5.49 2.69
C CYS A 118 -7.56 -5.03 3.72
N VAL A 119 -8.09 -3.81 3.60
CA VAL A 119 -9.09 -3.27 4.51
C VAL A 119 -10.39 -4.09 4.45
N LYS A 120 -10.84 -4.47 3.26
CA LYS A 120 -12.03 -5.33 3.10
C LYS A 120 -11.84 -6.70 3.77
N CYS A 121 -10.67 -7.30 3.63
CA CYS A 121 -10.35 -8.57 4.30
C CYS A 121 -10.34 -8.45 5.82
N MET A 122 -9.97 -7.31 6.37
CA MET A 122 -9.99 -7.08 7.82
C MET A 122 -11.38 -6.82 8.39
N ILE A 123 -12.27 -6.19 7.61
CA ILE A 123 -13.62 -5.84 8.04
C ILE A 123 -14.58 -7.04 7.95
N ASN A 124 -14.40 -7.88 6.95
CA ASN A 124 -15.17 -9.10 6.77
C ASN A 124 -14.51 -10.28 7.49
#